data_9944eb95cbf200dc2c2d4699eda3d07f
#
_entry.id   9944eb95cbf200dc2c2d4699eda3d07f
#
_cell.length_a   1.000
_cell.length_b   1.000
_cell.length_c   1.000
_cell.angle_alpha   90.00
_cell.angle_beta   90.00
_cell.angle_gamma   90.00
#
_symmetry.space_group_name_H-M   'P 1'
#
loop_
_entity.id
_entity.type
_entity.pdbx_description
1 polymer ?
#
loop_
_entity_poly.entity_id
_entity_poly.type
_entity_poly.pdbx_seq_one_letter_code
_entity_poly.pdbx_strand_id
1 'polypeptide(L)'
;PIRCFEYMGQFYVQEGNKRVSVLRSFDAPTIRAYVTRVLPLYSDDPAVRVYYEFLHFYERCGLYQVHFNRLGDYPKLQAALGFDAEHVWSQLERRAFLTAFYTFKTAYDKLTQSAPPVTTAEALLTWLHAYTLGDLRVLTQAELERSIRAIWPELEAVAQGGKIAVQTEAAPEPQSLLGRLTGFRGCLRAAFVYECAPEASPWIAAHEAGRRQLVQALGEPNEVQTLPAGGGRTDAAPAAEMEERVQDTVREMETRMEAILKTIDG
;
A
#
# COMPACT_ATOMS: atom_id res chain seq x y z
N PRO A 1 7.93 -20.74 2.91
CA PRO A 1 7.64 -19.38 2.47
C PRO A 1 6.66 -19.37 1.31
N ILE A 2 5.90 -18.26 1.14
CA ILE A 2 5.11 -17.99 -0.05
C ILE A 2 5.95 -17.19 -1.06
N ARG A 3 5.47 -17.02 -2.29
CA ARG A 3 6.04 -16.08 -3.25
C ARG A 3 5.07 -14.93 -3.48
N CYS A 4 5.57 -13.70 -3.50
CA CYS A 4 4.76 -12.52 -3.77
C CYS A 4 5.56 -11.45 -4.50
N PHE A 5 4.83 -10.62 -5.24
CA PHE A 5 5.34 -9.36 -5.76
C PHE A 5 5.03 -8.25 -4.78
N GLU A 6 5.93 -7.30 -4.68
CA GLU A 6 5.68 -6.01 -4.03
C GLU A 6 5.67 -4.92 -5.11
N TYR A 7 4.61 -4.12 -5.14
CA TYR A 7 4.47 -2.98 -6.02
C TYR A 7 3.88 -1.81 -5.24
N MET A 8 4.61 -0.72 -5.16
CA MET A 8 4.21 0.50 -4.44
C MET A 8 3.67 0.24 -3.02
N GLY A 9 4.36 -0.63 -2.26
CA GLY A 9 3.98 -0.97 -0.89
C GLY A 9 2.88 -2.01 -0.75
N GLN A 10 2.30 -2.49 -1.85
CA GLN A 10 1.29 -3.54 -1.85
C GLN A 10 1.89 -4.90 -2.20
N PHE A 11 1.42 -5.95 -1.51
CA PHE A 11 1.89 -7.31 -1.74
C PHE A 11 0.85 -8.14 -2.48
N TYR A 12 1.25 -8.74 -3.57
CA TYR A 12 0.43 -9.60 -4.42
C TYR A 12 0.96 -11.02 -4.36
N VAL A 13 0.17 -11.94 -3.83
CA VAL A 13 0.56 -13.34 -3.67
C VAL A 13 0.55 -14.03 -5.03
N GLN A 14 1.74 -14.47 -5.48
CA GLN A 14 1.90 -15.28 -6.69
C GLN A 14 1.68 -16.77 -6.38
N GLU A 15 2.26 -17.25 -5.27
CA GLU A 15 2.19 -18.65 -4.87
C GLU A 15 2.00 -18.78 -3.36
N GLY A 16 1.12 -19.69 -2.94
CA GLY A 16 0.88 -20.00 -1.54
C GLY A 16 -0.42 -19.43 -0.97
N ASN A 17 -1.42 -19.12 -1.81
CA ASN A 17 -2.73 -18.59 -1.41
C ASN A 17 -3.39 -19.43 -0.31
N LYS A 18 -3.32 -20.77 -0.38
CA LYS A 18 -3.86 -21.68 0.66
C LYS A 18 -3.18 -21.45 2.00
N ARG A 19 -1.85 -21.25 2.03
CA ARG A 19 -1.09 -20.95 3.25
C ARG A 19 -1.49 -19.60 3.83
N VAL A 20 -1.68 -18.59 2.99
CA VAL A 20 -2.16 -17.27 3.42
C VAL A 20 -3.55 -17.39 4.05
N SER A 21 -4.49 -18.09 3.39
CA SER A 21 -5.86 -18.29 3.91
C SER A 21 -5.87 -18.98 5.27
N VAL A 22 -5.09 -20.07 5.40
CA VAL A 22 -4.98 -20.81 6.67
C VAL A 22 -4.39 -19.91 7.76
N LEU A 23 -3.29 -19.21 7.51
CA LEU A 23 -2.67 -18.35 8.51
C LEU A 23 -3.57 -17.18 8.90
N ARG A 24 -4.34 -16.63 7.96
CA ARG A 24 -5.36 -15.61 8.26
C ARG A 24 -6.46 -16.15 9.16
N SER A 25 -6.91 -17.38 8.96
CA SER A 25 -7.95 -17.98 9.83
C SER A 25 -7.47 -18.26 11.26
N PHE A 26 -6.15 -18.26 11.48
CA PHE A 26 -5.53 -18.37 12.81
C PHE A 26 -5.02 -17.00 13.32
N ASP A 27 -5.41 -15.90 12.70
CA ASP A 27 -4.96 -14.54 13.05
C ASP A 27 -3.43 -14.41 13.17
N ALA A 28 -2.70 -15.18 12.34
CA ALA A 28 -1.25 -15.15 12.34
C ALA A 28 -0.76 -13.76 11.86
N PRO A 29 0.07 -13.05 12.64
CA PRO A 29 0.45 -11.68 12.35
C PRO A 29 1.41 -11.56 11.15
N THR A 30 2.11 -12.63 10.79
CA THR A 30 3.12 -12.61 9.73
C THR A 30 3.21 -13.94 8.99
N ILE A 31 3.70 -13.87 7.76
CA ILE A 31 4.04 -15.03 6.94
C ILE A 31 5.40 -14.82 6.29
N ARG A 32 6.22 -15.86 6.25
CA ARG A 32 7.49 -15.84 5.51
C ARG A 32 7.24 -15.85 4.01
N ALA A 33 7.85 -14.90 3.29
CA ALA A 33 7.71 -14.77 1.85
C ALA A 33 9.06 -14.52 1.17
N TYR A 34 9.17 -14.99 -0.08
CA TYR A 34 10.12 -14.46 -1.05
C TYR A 34 9.39 -13.34 -1.79
N VAL A 35 9.95 -12.15 -1.72
CA VAL A 35 9.34 -10.93 -2.29
C VAL A 35 10.16 -10.49 -3.48
N THR A 36 9.52 -10.40 -4.65
CA THR A 36 10.08 -9.76 -5.83
C THR A 36 9.49 -8.35 -5.91
N ARG A 37 10.34 -7.33 -5.80
CA ARG A 37 9.92 -5.93 -5.93
C ARG A 37 9.81 -5.55 -7.39
N VAL A 38 8.66 -5.02 -7.76
CA VAL A 38 8.39 -4.44 -9.08
C VAL A 38 8.40 -2.92 -8.94
N LEU A 39 9.29 -2.26 -9.65
CA LEU A 39 9.41 -0.80 -9.59
C LEU A 39 8.42 -0.16 -10.59
N PRO A 40 7.65 0.86 -10.18
CA PRO A 40 6.88 1.66 -11.13
C PRO A 40 7.83 2.44 -12.05
N LEU A 41 7.38 2.74 -13.26
CA LEU A 41 8.10 3.70 -14.10
C LEU A 41 8.13 5.05 -13.39
N TYR A 42 9.32 5.66 -13.34
CA TYR A 42 9.47 6.98 -12.73
C TYR A 42 8.61 8.01 -13.47
N SER A 43 7.85 8.78 -12.72
CA SER A 43 6.96 9.81 -13.26
C SER A 43 6.79 10.94 -12.22
N ASP A 44 6.19 12.06 -12.65
CA ASP A 44 5.85 13.16 -11.76
C ASP A 44 4.62 12.89 -10.86
N ASP A 45 4.05 11.69 -10.94
CA ASP A 45 3.01 11.27 -10.02
C ASP A 45 3.53 11.35 -8.57
N PRO A 46 2.87 12.10 -7.68
CA PRO A 46 3.30 12.23 -6.30
C PRO A 46 3.47 10.90 -5.57
N ALA A 47 2.61 9.92 -5.84
CA ALA A 47 2.69 8.60 -5.21
C ALA A 47 3.95 7.83 -5.66
N VAL A 48 4.29 7.93 -6.96
CA VAL A 48 5.53 7.33 -7.49
C VAL A 48 6.76 8.00 -6.89
N ARG A 49 6.78 9.32 -6.80
CA ARG A 49 7.90 10.07 -6.21
C ARG A 49 8.10 9.74 -4.74
N VAL A 50 7.02 9.66 -3.96
CA VAL A 50 7.08 9.24 -2.54
C VAL A 50 7.58 7.80 -2.42
N TYR A 51 7.17 6.91 -3.33
CA TYR A 51 7.66 5.53 -3.33
C TYR A 51 9.16 5.43 -3.63
N TYR A 52 9.69 6.22 -4.57
CA TYR A 52 11.13 6.27 -4.82
C TYR A 52 11.90 6.86 -3.63
N GLU A 53 11.35 7.86 -2.94
CA GLU A 53 11.92 8.37 -1.69
C GLU A 53 11.93 7.29 -0.59
N PHE A 54 10.85 6.48 -0.49
CA PHE A 54 10.81 5.30 0.36
C PHE A 54 11.91 4.31 0.03
N LEU A 55 12.16 4.02 -1.25
CA LEU A 55 13.21 3.08 -1.65
C LEU A 55 14.59 3.54 -1.18
N HIS A 56 14.92 4.81 -1.38
CA HIS A 56 16.17 5.39 -0.88
C HIS A 56 16.30 5.27 0.64
N PHE A 57 15.24 5.59 1.37
CA PHE A 57 15.20 5.42 2.81
C PHE A 57 15.38 3.96 3.21
N TYR A 58 14.65 3.04 2.56
CA TYR A 58 14.70 1.62 2.85
C TYR A 58 16.09 1.01 2.61
N GLU A 59 16.78 1.38 1.55
CA GLU A 59 18.14 0.94 1.26
C GLU A 59 19.12 1.25 2.40
N ARG A 60 18.94 2.36 3.08
CA ARG A 60 19.81 2.80 4.18
C ARG A 60 19.41 2.21 5.52
N CYS A 61 18.13 2.09 5.79
CA CYS A 61 17.64 1.67 7.11
C CYS A 61 17.08 0.25 7.15
N GLY A 62 16.63 -0.33 6.02
CA GLY A 62 15.99 -1.64 5.97
C GLY A 62 14.61 -1.70 6.67
N LEU A 63 13.98 -0.56 6.95
CA LEU A 63 12.72 -0.46 7.68
C LEU A 63 11.54 -0.36 6.70
N TYR A 64 10.87 -1.47 6.48
CA TYR A 64 9.71 -1.54 5.59
C TYR A 64 8.43 -0.97 6.20
N GLN A 65 8.35 -0.88 7.52
CA GLN A 65 7.13 -0.52 8.26
C GLN A 65 6.82 0.97 8.28
N VAL A 66 7.77 1.79 7.86
CA VAL A 66 7.66 3.25 7.87
C VAL A 66 7.10 3.72 6.53
N HIS A 67 5.86 4.19 6.52
CA HIS A 67 5.18 4.65 5.31
C HIS A 67 4.69 6.08 5.46
N PHE A 68 5.10 6.94 4.54
CA PHE A 68 4.62 8.31 4.38
C PHE A 68 3.81 8.44 3.09
N ASN A 69 2.87 9.37 3.06
CA ASN A 69 2.09 9.70 1.87
C ASN A 69 2.56 11.01 1.20
N ARG A 70 3.52 11.70 1.79
CA ARG A 70 3.99 13.00 1.31
C ARG A 70 5.47 12.99 1.03
N LEU A 71 5.81 13.64 -0.08
CA LEU A 71 7.20 13.83 -0.49
C LEU A 71 7.95 14.69 0.55
N GLY A 72 9.17 14.31 0.84
CA GLY A 72 10.05 14.99 1.79
C GLY A 72 9.92 14.54 3.24
N ASP A 73 8.98 13.65 3.58
CA ASP A 73 8.79 13.24 4.97
C ASP A 73 9.82 12.18 5.42
N TYR A 74 10.38 11.37 4.51
CA TYR A 74 11.49 10.47 4.86
C TYR A 74 12.76 11.22 5.26
N PRO A 75 13.26 12.22 4.51
CA PRO A 75 14.37 13.07 4.95
C PRO A 75 14.09 13.82 6.26
N LYS A 76 12.85 14.31 6.45
CA LYS A 76 12.48 14.97 7.71
C LYS A 76 12.57 14.02 8.91
N LEU A 77 12.14 12.76 8.73
CA LEU A 77 12.28 11.75 9.79
C LEU A 77 13.76 11.52 10.12
N GLN A 78 14.63 11.34 9.11
CA GLN A 78 16.07 11.19 9.35
C GLN A 78 16.64 12.38 10.09
N ALA A 79 16.32 13.60 9.67
CA ALA A 79 16.76 14.84 10.35
C ALA A 79 16.23 14.94 11.79
N ALA A 80 14.97 14.59 12.04
CA ALA A 80 14.38 14.57 13.39
C ALA A 80 15.06 13.55 14.32
N LEU A 81 15.66 12.51 13.74
CA LEU A 81 16.44 11.50 14.47
C LEU A 81 17.92 11.89 14.64
N GLY A 82 18.34 13.02 14.08
CA GLY A 82 19.72 13.50 14.10
C GLY A 82 20.62 12.81 13.07
N PHE A 83 20.05 12.18 12.03
CA PHE A 83 20.80 11.54 10.96
C PHE A 83 20.87 12.44 9.73
N ASP A 84 21.99 12.39 9.03
CA ASP A 84 22.10 12.99 7.70
C ASP A 84 21.39 12.13 6.63
N ALA A 85 21.26 12.67 5.43
CA ALA A 85 20.53 12.03 4.34
C ALA A 85 21.18 10.70 3.87
N GLU A 86 22.50 10.57 4.04
CA GLU A 86 23.28 9.41 3.59
C GLU A 86 23.56 8.40 4.71
N HIS A 87 23.06 8.65 5.92
CA HIS A 87 23.30 7.80 7.07
C HIS A 87 22.77 6.36 6.84
N VAL A 88 23.66 5.39 6.97
CA VAL A 88 23.31 3.97 6.92
C VAL A 88 23.09 3.45 8.34
N TRP A 89 21.88 3.03 8.63
CA TRP A 89 21.48 2.64 9.97
C TRP A 89 22.13 1.35 10.44
N SER A 90 22.77 1.39 11.60
CA SER A 90 23.26 0.21 12.29
C SER A 90 22.12 -0.69 12.78
N GLN A 91 22.41 -1.95 13.11
CA GLN A 91 21.40 -2.84 13.70
C GLN A 91 20.85 -2.32 15.04
N LEU A 92 21.68 -1.62 15.82
CA LEU A 92 21.26 -1.05 17.10
C LEU A 92 20.25 0.08 16.91
N GLU A 93 20.53 1.00 15.98
CA GLU A 93 19.63 2.11 15.64
C GLU A 93 18.28 1.59 15.11
N ARG A 94 18.31 0.61 14.20
CA ARG A 94 17.09 -0.03 13.69
C ARG A 94 16.25 -0.62 14.80
N ARG A 95 16.87 -1.39 15.72
CA ARG A 95 16.16 -1.99 16.84
C ARG A 95 15.59 -0.95 17.80
N ALA A 96 16.40 0.07 18.12
CA ALA A 96 15.97 1.16 19.00
C ALA A 96 14.77 1.92 18.39
N PHE A 97 14.86 2.24 17.10
CA PHE A 97 13.77 2.90 16.39
C PHE A 97 12.52 2.03 16.31
N LEU A 98 12.64 0.75 15.92
CA LEU A 98 11.49 -0.15 15.83
C LEU A 98 10.78 -0.32 17.18
N THR A 99 11.53 -0.44 18.27
CA THR A 99 10.94 -0.50 19.62
C THR A 99 10.13 0.76 19.89
N ALA A 100 10.70 1.93 19.66
CA ALA A 100 10.04 3.21 19.85
C ALA A 100 8.81 3.36 18.91
N PHE A 101 8.96 2.99 17.63
CA PHE A 101 7.91 3.04 16.63
C PHE A 101 6.69 2.17 17.00
N TYR A 102 6.93 0.94 17.46
CA TYR A 102 5.84 0.05 17.86
C TYR A 102 5.21 0.46 19.20
N THR A 103 5.98 1.03 20.12
CA THR A 103 5.42 1.63 21.35
C THR A 103 4.47 2.77 20.99
N PHE A 104 4.91 3.69 20.13
CA PHE A 104 4.08 4.79 19.63
C PHE A 104 2.86 4.27 18.86
N LYS A 105 3.08 3.32 17.94
CA LYS A 105 2.02 2.72 17.14
C LYS A 105 0.91 2.12 18.00
N THR A 106 1.26 1.38 19.06
CA THR A 106 0.28 0.78 19.98
C THR A 106 -0.60 1.84 20.64
N ALA A 107 0.00 2.93 21.10
CA ALA A 107 -0.75 4.03 21.69
C ALA A 107 -1.63 4.76 20.65
N TYR A 108 -1.10 4.98 19.47
CA TYR A 108 -1.80 5.64 18.36
C TYR A 108 -2.98 4.82 17.86
N ASP A 109 -2.79 3.53 17.59
CA ASP A 109 -3.85 2.60 17.15
C ASP A 109 -5.02 2.54 18.16
N LYS A 110 -4.70 2.54 19.47
CA LYS A 110 -5.70 2.56 20.54
C LYS A 110 -6.54 3.84 20.51
N LEU A 111 -5.95 4.98 20.17
CA LEU A 111 -6.65 6.27 20.09
C LEU A 111 -7.48 6.39 18.81
N THR A 112 -7.07 5.78 17.72
CA THR A 112 -7.70 5.92 16.40
C THR A 112 -8.79 4.89 16.12
N GLN A 113 -8.87 3.79 16.87
CA GLN A 113 -9.90 2.75 16.78
C GLN A 113 -10.20 2.24 15.34
N SER A 114 -9.22 2.18 14.47
CA SER A 114 -9.31 1.70 13.08
C SER A 114 -9.46 2.77 11.98
N ALA A 115 -9.55 4.05 12.30
CA ALA A 115 -9.64 5.12 11.32
C ALA A 115 -8.60 6.22 11.60
N PRO A 116 -7.29 5.95 11.45
CA PRO A 116 -6.26 6.96 11.69
C PRO A 116 -6.37 8.08 10.63
N PRO A 117 -6.28 9.37 11.03
CA PRO A 117 -6.30 10.48 10.11
C PRO A 117 -5.06 10.49 9.19
N VAL A 118 -3.94 10.01 9.70
CA VAL A 118 -2.64 9.91 9.01
C VAL A 118 -1.96 8.58 9.33
N THR A 119 -0.92 8.22 8.58
CA THR A 119 -0.14 7.01 8.88
C THR A 119 0.56 7.12 10.23
N THR A 120 0.92 5.98 10.83
CA THR A 120 1.68 5.97 12.08
C THR A 120 3.01 6.74 11.95
N ALA A 121 3.65 6.66 10.79
CA ALA A 121 4.91 7.36 10.53
C ALA A 121 4.72 8.89 10.48
N GLU A 122 3.66 9.36 9.82
CA GLU A 122 3.30 10.79 9.79
C GLU A 122 2.94 11.31 11.19
N ALA A 123 2.18 10.52 11.96
CA ALA A 123 1.85 10.85 13.33
C ALA A 123 3.10 10.92 14.22
N LEU A 124 4.01 9.94 14.11
CA LEU A 124 5.27 9.95 14.84
C LEU A 124 6.14 11.14 14.44
N LEU A 125 6.25 11.44 13.14
CA LEU A 125 7.03 12.60 12.66
C LEU A 125 6.48 13.91 13.24
N THR A 126 5.16 14.08 13.26
CA THR A 126 4.52 15.25 13.89
C THR A 126 4.81 15.30 15.40
N TRP A 127 4.73 14.16 16.08
CA TRP A 127 5.02 14.06 17.51
C TRP A 127 6.49 14.41 17.82
N LEU A 128 7.43 14.04 16.96
CA LEU A 128 8.85 14.34 17.10
C LEU A 128 9.19 15.85 16.96
N HIS A 129 8.26 16.70 16.55
CA HIS A 129 8.46 18.16 16.60
C HIS A 129 8.51 18.70 18.04
N ALA A 130 7.83 18.05 18.98
CA ALA A 130 7.75 18.47 20.37
C ALA A 130 8.44 17.52 21.35
N TYR A 131 8.72 16.27 20.93
CA TYR A 131 9.28 15.21 21.74
C TYR A 131 10.45 14.52 21.04
N THR A 132 11.14 13.63 21.74
CA THR A 132 12.25 12.83 21.21
C THR A 132 11.95 11.32 21.29
N LEU A 133 12.69 10.50 20.53
CA LEU A 133 12.58 9.03 20.71
C LEU A 133 12.96 8.57 22.12
N GLY A 134 13.78 9.35 22.84
CA GLY A 134 14.12 9.08 24.24
C GLY A 134 12.91 9.14 25.15
N ASP A 135 12.00 10.06 24.89
CA ASP A 135 10.78 10.25 25.69
C ASP A 135 9.87 9.00 25.63
N LEU A 136 9.84 8.29 24.49
CA LEU A 136 9.09 7.03 24.37
C LEU A 136 9.56 5.91 25.31
N ARG A 137 10.74 6.04 25.91
CA ARG A 137 11.28 5.07 26.87
C ARG A 137 10.91 5.41 28.32
N VAL A 138 10.59 6.66 28.58
CA VAL A 138 10.33 7.17 29.95
C VAL A 138 8.85 7.46 30.18
N LEU A 139 8.10 7.83 29.13
CA LEU A 139 6.67 8.10 29.24
C LEU A 139 5.90 6.82 29.56
N THR A 140 5.01 6.91 30.52
CA THR A 140 4.00 5.86 30.72
C THR A 140 3.02 5.84 29.56
N GLN A 141 2.31 4.73 29.38
CA GLN A 141 1.30 4.58 28.33
C GLN A 141 0.25 5.71 28.36
N ALA A 142 -0.21 6.11 29.57
CA ALA A 142 -1.19 7.18 29.72
C ALA A 142 -0.63 8.58 29.34
N GLU A 143 0.63 8.82 29.67
CA GLU A 143 1.31 10.07 29.28
C GLU A 143 1.54 10.13 27.78
N LEU A 144 1.94 9.03 27.16
CA LEU A 144 2.09 8.92 25.72
C LEU A 144 0.75 9.17 24.99
N GLU A 145 -0.33 8.52 25.42
CA GLU A 145 -1.66 8.76 24.88
C GLU A 145 -2.10 10.22 25.03
N ARG A 146 -1.77 10.85 26.15
CA ARG A 146 -2.05 12.28 26.38
C ARG A 146 -1.24 13.17 25.45
N SER A 147 0.05 12.89 25.26
CA SER A 147 0.91 13.65 24.35
C SER A 147 0.46 13.52 22.88
N ILE A 148 0.00 12.34 22.46
CA ILE A 148 -0.57 12.14 21.13
C ILE A 148 -1.88 12.93 20.95
N ARG A 149 -2.73 12.97 21.98
CA ARG A 149 -3.95 13.78 21.95
C ARG A 149 -3.66 15.27 21.87
N ALA A 150 -2.58 15.72 22.49
CA ALA A 150 -2.19 17.13 22.46
C ALA A 150 -1.84 17.61 21.05
N ILE A 151 -1.26 16.75 20.20
CA ILE A 151 -0.92 17.07 18.81
C ILE A 151 -2.05 16.69 17.82
N TRP A 152 -3.21 16.26 18.30
CA TRP A 152 -4.31 15.79 17.44
C TRP A 152 -4.77 16.84 16.41
N PRO A 153 -4.92 18.14 16.74
CA PRO A 153 -5.24 19.16 15.75
C PRO A 153 -4.20 19.28 14.62
N GLU A 154 -2.93 19.05 14.94
CA GLU A 154 -1.85 19.06 13.97
C GLU A 154 -1.95 17.84 13.05
N LEU A 155 -2.31 16.67 13.58
CA LEU A 155 -2.54 15.46 12.77
C LEU A 155 -3.70 15.64 11.80
N GLU A 156 -4.79 16.28 12.22
CA GLU A 156 -5.91 16.62 11.35
C GLU A 156 -5.50 17.62 10.26
N ALA A 157 -4.70 18.63 10.61
CA ALA A 157 -4.16 19.57 9.63
C ALA A 157 -3.24 18.88 8.61
N VAL A 158 -2.44 17.93 9.08
CA VAL A 158 -1.59 17.08 8.21
C VAL A 158 -2.45 16.23 7.28
N ALA A 159 -3.52 15.61 7.78
CA ALA A 159 -4.47 14.81 6.98
C ALA A 159 -5.13 15.64 5.88
N GLN A 160 -5.43 16.91 6.15
CA GLN A 160 -6.03 17.85 5.20
C GLN A 160 -5.00 18.46 4.22
N GLY A 161 -3.76 17.98 4.23
CA GLY A 161 -2.70 18.45 3.34
C GLY A 161 -2.17 19.85 3.67
N GLY A 162 -2.31 20.28 4.92
CA GLY A 162 -1.88 21.60 5.37
C GLY A 162 -2.66 22.77 4.77
N LYS A 163 -3.72 22.48 4.04
CA LYS A 163 -4.65 23.49 3.53
C LYS A 163 -5.73 23.73 4.59
N ILE A 164 -5.72 24.87 5.22
CA ILE A 164 -6.89 25.39 5.93
C ILE A 164 -7.90 25.74 4.83
N ALA A 165 -8.77 24.78 4.49
CA ALA A 165 -9.91 25.05 3.64
C ALA A 165 -10.93 25.77 4.53
N VAL A 166 -11.00 27.09 4.42
CA VAL A 166 -12.17 27.83 4.87
C VAL A 166 -13.33 27.34 4.01
N GLN A 167 -14.14 26.40 4.55
CA GLN A 167 -15.34 25.93 3.87
C GLN A 167 -16.36 27.08 3.85
N THR A 168 -16.42 27.78 2.74
CA THR A 168 -17.48 28.74 2.42
C THR A 168 -18.61 28.12 1.59
N GLU A 169 -18.53 26.83 1.26
CA GLU A 169 -19.55 26.13 0.47
C GLU A 169 -19.96 24.81 1.12
N ALA A 170 -21.24 24.45 0.94
CA ALA A 170 -21.83 23.24 1.47
C ALA A 170 -21.03 21.97 1.09
N ALA A 171 -20.89 21.05 2.03
CA ALA A 171 -20.15 19.82 1.87
C ALA A 171 -20.59 19.08 0.59
N PRO A 172 -19.64 18.69 -0.31
CA PRO A 172 -19.98 17.85 -1.44
C PRO A 172 -20.46 16.47 -0.94
N GLU A 173 -21.46 15.93 -1.63
CA GLU A 173 -22.02 14.61 -1.34
C GLU A 173 -20.94 13.54 -1.18
N PRO A 174 -21.16 12.51 -0.34
CA PRO A 174 -20.14 11.52 -0.01
C PRO A 174 -19.72 10.75 -1.27
N GLN A 175 -18.49 11.01 -1.68
CA GLN A 175 -17.86 10.24 -2.76
C GLN A 175 -17.79 8.77 -2.34
N SER A 176 -18.08 7.85 -3.27
CA SER A 176 -18.07 6.42 -3.03
C SER A 176 -16.77 5.97 -2.36
N LEU A 177 -16.86 5.02 -1.43
CA LEU A 177 -15.73 4.46 -0.69
C LEU A 177 -14.57 4.01 -1.61
N LEU A 178 -14.87 3.57 -2.83
CA LEU A 178 -13.89 3.18 -3.83
C LEU A 178 -13.08 4.37 -4.38
N GLY A 179 -13.69 5.52 -4.60
CA GLY A 179 -12.99 6.74 -5.04
C GLY A 179 -12.01 7.27 -3.98
N ARG A 180 -12.29 7.04 -2.69
CA ARG A 180 -11.41 7.40 -1.57
C ARG A 180 -10.23 6.42 -1.40
N LEU A 181 -10.42 5.13 -1.75
CA LEU A 181 -9.41 4.08 -1.61
C LEU A 181 -8.43 4.02 -2.79
N THR A 182 -8.86 4.40 -3.99
CA THR A 182 -8.04 4.20 -5.19
C THR A 182 -7.47 5.49 -5.78
N GLY A 183 -8.01 6.66 -5.44
CA GLY A 183 -7.64 7.92 -6.10
C GLY A 183 -7.88 7.93 -7.62
N PHE A 184 -8.53 6.89 -8.14
CA PHE A 184 -8.71 6.64 -9.56
C PHE A 184 -9.87 7.49 -10.09
N ARG A 185 -9.57 8.49 -10.88
CA ARG A 185 -10.55 9.28 -11.66
C ARG A 185 -10.72 8.76 -13.09
N GLY A 186 -10.41 7.50 -13.33
CA GLY A 186 -10.53 6.87 -14.64
C GLY A 186 -11.69 5.88 -14.70
N CYS A 187 -12.17 5.60 -15.91
CA CYS A 187 -13.12 4.52 -16.19
C CYS A 187 -12.45 3.18 -15.90
N LEU A 188 -12.99 2.40 -14.96
CA LEU A 188 -12.52 1.05 -14.69
C LEU A 188 -13.12 0.10 -15.74
N ARG A 189 -12.26 -0.64 -16.42
CA ARG A 189 -12.65 -1.78 -17.26
C ARG A 189 -12.19 -3.06 -16.60
N ALA A 190 -13.12 -3.92 -16.24
CA ALA A 190 -12.83 -5.22 -15.65
C ALA A 190 -13.57 -6.33 -16.39
N ALA A 191 -12.86 -7.43 -16.64
CA ALA A 191 -13.46 -8.63 -17.22
C ALA A 191 -13.29 -9.79 -16.23
N PHE A 192 -14.38 -10.51 -15.98
CA PHE A 192 -14.40 -11.73 -15.19
C PHE A 192 -14.53 -12.91 -16.14
N VAL A 193 -13.56 -13.81 -16.10
CA VAL A 193 -13.55 -15.04 -16.93
C VAL A 193 -13.78 -16.21 -16.00
N TYR A 194 -14.80 -17.01 -16.30
CA TYR A 194 -15.15 -18.21 -15.53
C TYR A 194 -14.95 -19.46 -16.37
N GLU A 195 -14.41 -20.50 -15.76
CA GLU A 195 -14.17 -21.80 -16.40
C GLU A 195 -15.48 -22.58 -16.67
N CYS A 196 -16.55 -22.27 -15.93
CA CYS A 196 -17.87 -22.85 -16.11
C CYS A 196 -18.97 -21.84 -15.70
N ALA A 197 -20.22 -22.18 -15.97
CA ALA A 197 -21.35 -21.36 -15.55
C ALA A 197 -21.41 -21.23 -14.02
N PRO A 198 -21.83 -20.07 -13.49
CA PRO A 198 -21.87 -19.82 -12.04
C PRO A 198 -22.67 -20.85 -11.25
N GLU A 199 -23.70 -21.43 -11.87
CA GLU A 199 -24.58 -22.46 -11.28
C GLU A 199 -23.86 -23.81 -11.11
N ALA A 200 -22.79 -24.05 -11.87
CA ALA A 200 -22.04 -25.29 -11.83
C ALA A 200 -21.01 -25.39 -10.72
N SER A 201 -20.68 -24.28 -10.08
CA SER A 201 -19.67 -24.23 -9.01
C SER A 201 -20.02 -23.20 -7.92
N PRO A 202 -20.17 -23.61 -6.65
CA PRO A 202 -20.41 -22.68 -5.54
C PRO A 202 -19.35 -21.60 -5.42
N TRP A 203 -18.10 -21.92 -5.80
CA TRP A 203 -16.99 -20.98 -5.79
C TRP A 203 -17.17 -19.89 -6.86
N ILE A 204 -17.53 -20.27 -8.08
CA ILE A 204 -17.80 -19.33 -9.18
C ILE A 204 -19.07 -18.51 -8.88
N ALA A 205 -20.09 -19.10 -8.28
CA ALA A 205 -21.30 -18.40 -7.84
C ALA A 205 -20.97 -17.27 -6.82
N ALA A 206 -20.07 -17.55 -5.89
CA ALA A 206 -19.61 -16.54 -4.93
C ALA A 206 -18.84 -15.39 -5.61
N HIS A 207 -18.00 -15.70 -6.59
CA HIS A 207 -17.30 -14.68 -7.38
C HIS A 207 -18.25 -13.84 -8.23
N GLU A 208 -19.27 -14.46 -8.83
CA GLU A 208 -20.30 -13.75 -9.60
C GLU A 208 -21.15 -12.85 -8.71
N ALA A 209 -21.45 -13.24 -7.48
CA ALA A 209 -22.11 -12.39 -6.50
C ALA A 209 -21.24 -11.15 -6.15
N GLY A 210 -19.93 -11.35 -5.96
CA GLY A 210 -18.96 -10.27 -5.75
C GLY A 210 -18.87 -9.32 -6.95
N ARG A 211 -18.85 -9.87 -8.17
CA ARG A 211 -18.88 -9.07 -9.41
C ARG A 211 -20.12 -8.18 -9.48
N ARG A 212 -21.29 -8.73 -9.16
CA ARG A 212 -22.56 -7.96 -9.16
C ARG A 212 -22.54 -6.84 -8.14
N GLN A 213 -22.00 -7.08 -6.95
CA GLN A 213 -21.79 -6.03 -5.95
C GLN A 213 -20.84 -4.95 -6.43
N LEU A 214 -19.75 -5.33 -7.13
CA LEU A 214 -18.80 -4.39 -7.72
C LEU A 214 -19.47 -3.50 -8.77
N VAL A 215 -20.26 -4.07 -9.68
CA VAL A 215 -21.05 -3.30 -10.68
C VAL A 215 -21.99 -2.30 -10.01
N GLN A 216 -22.68 -2.72 -8.95
CA GLN A 216 -23.58 -1.86 -8.19
C GLN A 216 -22.85 -0.70 -7.50
N ALA A 217 -21.64 -0.98 -6.97
CA ALA A 217 -20.85 0.00 -6.23
C ALA A 217 -20.14 1.03 -7.14
N LEU A 218 -19.78 0.62 -8.37
CA LEU A 218 -18.99 1.45 -9.26
C LEU A 218 -19.85 2.45 -10.08
N GLY A 219 -21.07 2.08 -10.47
CA GLY A 219 -21.91 2.90 -11.33
C GLY A 219 -21.30 3.24 -12.70
N GLU A 220 -22.00 4.00 -13.52
CA GLU A 220 -21.45 4.53 -14.79
C GLU A 220 -20.38 5.61 -14.50
N PRO A 221 -19.27 5.69 -15.29
CA PRO A 221 -19.03 5.10 -16.61
C PRO A 221 -18.19 3.79 -16.61
N ASN A 222 -18.21 3.02 -15.53
CA ASN A 222 -17.36 1.83 -15.40
C ASN A 222 -17.95 0.63 -16.17
N GLU A 223 -17.10 -0.08 -16.91
CA GLU A 223 -17.47 -1.29 -17.63
C GLU A 223 -16.96 -2.54 -16.89
N VAL A 224 -17.89 -3.40 -16.48
CA VAL A 224 -17.57 -4.70 -15.91
C VAL A 224 -18.27 -5.78 -16.73
N GLN A 225 -17.50 -6.54 -17.49
CA GLN A 225 -18.03 -7.58 -18.38
C GLN A 225 -17.79 -8.98 -17.82
N THR A 226 -18.69 -9.91 -18.12
CA THR A 226 -18.47 -11.33 -17.94
C THR A 226 -18.19 -11.94 -19.30
N LEU A 227 -17.04 -12.56 -19.46
CA LEU A 227 -16.76 -13.34 -20.66
C LEU A 227 -17.28 -14.77 -20.42
N PRO A 228 -18.13 -15.30 -21.33
CA PRO A 228 -18.59 -16.68 -21.20
C PRO A 228 -17.36 -17.59 -21.28
N ALA A 229 -17.27 -18.53 -20.36
CA ALA A 229 -16.39 -19.67 -20.53
C ALA A 229 -16.82 -20.38 -21.81
N GLY A 230 -15.92 -20.45 -22.76
CA GLY A 230 -16.20 -21.13 -24.04
C GLY A 230 -16.70 -22.55 -23.74
N GLY A 231 -17.97 -22.78 -24.05
CA GLY A 231 -18.56 -24.10 -23.96
C GLY A 231 -17.82 -25.02 -24.88
N GLY A 232 -17.33 -26.14 -24.35
CA GLY A 232 -16.97 -27.34 -25.07
C GLY A 232 -15.86 -27.20 -26.10
N ARG A 233 -14.72 -27.78 -25.74
CA ARG A 233 -13.81 -28.49 -26.66
C ARG A 233 -13.92 -28.09 -28.15
N THR A 234 -13.23 -27.03 -28.53
CA THR A 234 -12.46 -26.93 -29.77
C THR A 234 -11.72 -25.59 -29.78
N ASP A 235 -10.44 -25.69 -30.05
CA ASP A 235 -9.49 -24.63 -30.40
C ASP A 235 -8.81 -23.87 -29.24
N ALA A 236 -7.59 -24.29 -29.02
CA ALA A 236 -6.62 -23.75 -28.10
C ALA A 236 -6.09 -22.33 -28.47
N ALA A 237 -6.81 -21.57 -29.28
CA ALA A 237 -6.39 -20.27 -29.75
C ALA A 237 -6.47 -19.14 -28.70
N PRO A 238 -7.53 -18.98 -27.88
CA PRO A 238 -7.58 -17.82 -26.99
C PRO A 238 -6.63 -17.92 -25.78
N ALA A 239 -6.34 -19.13 -25.30
CA ALA A 239 -5.39 -19.31 -24.21
C ALA A 239 -3.94 -19.09 -24.69
N ALA A 240 -3.59 -19.60 -25.86
CA ALA A 240 -2.29 -19.41 -26.48
C ALA A 240 -2.04 -17.93 -26.84
N GLU A 241 -3.04 -17.22 -27.35
CA GLU A 241 -2.93 -15.80 -27.69
C GLU A 241 -2.78 -14.90 -26.44
N MET A 242 -3.42 -15.28 -25.34
CA MET A 242 -3.27 -14.57 -24.08
C MET A 242 -1.92 -14.90 -23.41
N GLU A 243 -1.46 -16.13 -23.53
CA GLU A 243 -0.14 -16.55 -23.04
C GLU A 243 0.97 -15.91 -23.86
N GLU A 244 0.84 -15.79 -25.18
CA GLU A 244 1.73 -15.09 -26.08
C GLU A 244 1.78 -13.58 -25.77
N ARG A 245 0.64 -12.92 -25.55
CA ARG A 245 0.60 -11.48 -25.15
C ARG A 245 1.20 -11.25 -23.77
N VAL A 246 1.02 -12.17 -22.82
CA VAL A 246 1.68 -12.12 -21.50
C VAL A 246 3.17 -12.30 -21.65
N GLN A 247 3.63 -13.25 -22.47
CA GLN A 247 5.05 -13.47 -22.75
C GLN A 247 5.69 -12.28 -23.49
N ASP A 248 4.98 -11.66 -24.43
CA ASP A 248 5.46 -10.47 -25.13
C ASP A 248 5.56 -9.26 -24.18
N THR A 249 4.60 -9.10 -23.27
CA THR A 249 4.66 -8.07 -22.23
C THR A 249 5.84 -8.31 -21.27
N VAL A 250 6.08 -9.55 -20.88
CA VAL A 250 7.24 -9.93 -20.03
C VAL A 250 8.55 -9.65 -20.75
N ARG A 251 8.69 -10.02 -22.04
CA ARG A 251 9.89 -9.73 -22.84
C ARG A 251 10.13 -8.22 -23.01
N GLU A 252 9.07 -7.45 -23.23
CA GLU A 252 9.19 -5.99 -23.33
C GLU A 252 9.64 -5.38 -21.98
N MET A 253 9.14 -5.90 -20.86
CA MET A 253 9.59 -5.49 -19.53
C MET A 253 11.05 -5.89 -19.26
N GLU A 254 11.48 -7.09 -19.63
CA GLU A 254 12.88 -7.55 -19.51
C GLU A 254 13.82 -6.67 -20.34
N THR A 255 13.44 -6.36 -21.58
CA THR A 255 14.24 -5.50 -22.48
C THR A 255 14.38 -4.08 -21.91
N ARG A 256 13.33 -3.55 -21.32
CA ARG A 256 13.35 -2.24 -20.65
C ARG A 256 14.20 -2.27 -19.38
N MET A 257 14.13 -3.34 -18.59
CA MET A 257 14.98 -3.52 -17.42
C MET A 257 16.47 -3.59 -17.79
N GLU A 258 16.83 -4.34 -18.83
CA GLU A 258 18.22 -4.38 -19.32
C GLU A 258 18.72 -3.02 -19.83
N ALA A 259 17.85 -2.24 -20.47
CA ALA A 259 18.19 -0.89 -20.90
C ALA A 259 18.44 0.07 -19.72
N ILE A 260 17.65 -0.06 -18.64
CA ILE A 260 17.83 0.72 -17.41
C ILE A 260 19.12 0.32 -16.69
N LEU A 261 19.41 -0.98 -16.58
CA LEU A 261 20.63 -1.47 -15.96
C LEU A 261 21.89 -0.98 -16.70
N LYS A 262 21.87 -0.97 -18.04
CA LYS A 262 22.98 -0.40 -18.85
C LYS A 262 23.16 1.12 -18.68
N THR A 263 22.12 1.83 -18.26
CA THR A 263 22.21 3.29 -18.01
C THR A 263 22.74 3.60 -16.60
N ILE A 264 22.69 2.63 -15.69
CA ILE A 264 23.20 2.76 -14.30
C ILE A 264 24.65 2.36 -14.20
N ASP A 265 25.13 1.44 -15.07
CA ASP A 265 26.51 0.94 -15.07
C ASP A 265 27.48 1.75 -15.98
N GLY A 266 27.04 2.81 -16.63
CA GLY A 266 27.80 3.77 -17.43
C GLY A 266 27.81 5.16 -16.86
#